data_45fcf14b2a70bec5a15c2e1021a24e2a
#
_entry.id   45fcf14b2a70bec5a15c2e1021a24e2a
#
_cell.length_a   1.000
_cell.length_b   1.000
_cell.length_c   1.000
_cell.angle_alpha   90.00
_cell.angle_beta   90.00
_cell.angle_gamma   90.00
#
_symmetry.space_group_name_H-M   'P 1'
#
loop_
_entity.id
_entity.type
_entity.pdbx_description
1 polymer ?
#
loop_
_entity_poly.entity_id
_entity_poly.type
_entity_poly.pdbx_seq_one_letter_code
_entity_poly.pdbx_strand_id
1 'polypeptide(L)'
;ALPAAGCSLKPTPITELELKEQATTRIERIAETRTPVNGALTLSDAIARAVQYNLDHRVEMYETALRHADLGVSTAALLPALAASAGRSERNNPLASSSYNLVTNTQNFGYSTSQDERLRTADLSISWNILDFGLSYVRARQSADKVLIAQENRRRVVHKLVSEVRTLRSEMNVP
;
A
#
# COMPACT_ATOMS: atom_id res chain seq x y z
N ALA A 1 21.20 21.62 -10.89
CA ALA A 1 20.77 20.70 -9.84
C ALA A 1 19.32 21.04 -9.51
N LEU A 2 18.39 20.18 -9.95
CA LEU A 2 16.99 20.26 -9.54
C LEU A 2 16.91 19.73 -8.10
N PRO A 3 16.34 20.47 -7.14
CA PRO A 3 16.10 19.92 -5.82
C PRO A 3 15.06 18.80 -5.95
N ALA A 4 15.44 17.59 -5.60
CA ALA A 4 14.49 16.52 -5.37
C ALA A 4 13.66 16.90 -4.13
N ALA A 5 12.55 17.58 -4.34
CA ALA A 5 11.55 17.82 -3.30
C ALA A 5 10.93 16.45 -2.97
N GLY A 6 11.53 15.75 -2.01
CA GLY A 6 10.94 14.55 -1.46
C GLY A 6 9.59 14.90 -0.85
N CYS A 7 8.50 14.34 -1.39
CA CYS A 7 7.18 14.43 -0.77
C CYS A 7 7.22 13.70 0.57
N SER A 8 7.57 14.40 1.64
CA SER A 8 7.46 13.90 3.00
C SER A 8 6.00 13.96 3.41
N LEU A 9 5.30 12.84 3.34
CA LEU A 9 3.95 12.69 3.91
C LEU A 9 4.09 12.63 5.44
N LYS A 10 3.63 13.68 6.10
CA LYS A 10 3.52 13.70 7.56
C LYS A 10 2.09 13.37 7.95
N PRO A 11 1.86 12.49 8.94
CA PRO A 11 0.52 12.27 9.45
C PRO A 11 0.03 13.55 10.12
N THR A 12 -1.11 14.06 9.66
CA THR A 12 -1.81 15.19 10.28
C THR A 12 -2.88 14.65 11.21
N PRO A 13 -2.81 14.95 12.53
CA PRO A 13 -3.88 14.55 13.45
C PRO A 13 -5.18 15.29 13.10
N ILE A 14 -6.30 14.57 13.20
CA ILE A 14 -7.63 15.13 12.96
C ILE A 14 -7.95 16.12 14.08
N THR A 15 -8.41 17.31 13.72
CA THR A 15 -8.83 18.32 14.68
C THR A 15 -10.19 18.00 15.31
N GLU A 16 -10.50 18.55 16.49
CA GLU A 16 -11.80 18.32 17.13
C GLU A 16 -12.99 18.81 16.29
N LEU A 17 -12.79 19.89 15.53
CA LEU A 17 -13.81 20.43 14.62
C LEU A 17 -14.11 19.44 13.48
N GLU A 18 -13.08 18.94 12.82
CA GLU A 18 -13.20 17.92 11.78
C GLU A 18 -13.82 16.61 12.31
N LEU A 19 -13.51 16.25 13.56
CA LEU A 19 -14.06 15.07 14.22
C LEU A 19 -15.58 15.21 14.44
N LYS A 20 -16.03 16.40 14.86
CA LYS A 20 -17.47 16.72 15.03
C LYS A 20 -18.19 16.74 13.69
N GLU A 21 -17.63 17.38 12.68
CA GLU A 21 -18.20 17.44 11.34
C GLU A 21 -18.30 16.03 10.70
N GLN A 22 -17.25 15.22 10.82
CA GLN A 22 -17.29 13.83 10.38
C GLN A 22 -18.28 12.98 11.16
N ALA A 23 -18.45 13.23 12.47
CA ALA A 23 -19.41 12.51 13.29
C ALA A 23 -20.85 12.82 12.86
N THR A 24 -21.20 14.10 12.65
CA THR A 24 -22.53 14.50 12.17
C THR A 24 -22.83 13.89 10.79
N THR A 25 -21.94 14.02 9.84
CA THR A 25 -22.09 13.43 8.51
C THR A 25 -22.25 11.91 8.55
N ARG A 26 -21.52 11.25 9.46
CA ARG A 26 -21.65 9.79 9.63
C ARG A 26 -22.98 9.39 10.24
N ILE A 27 -23.49 10.15 11.23
CA ILE A 27 -24.78 9.90 11.86
C ILE A 27 -25.91 10.05 10.83
N GLU A 28 -25.89 11.11 10.02
CA GLU A 28 -26.85 11.32 8.95
C GLU A 28 -26.82 10.18 7.92
N ARG A 29 -25.65 9.78 7.46
CA ARG A 29 -25.48 8.66 6.52
C ARG A 29 -25.93 7.32 7.11
N ILE A 30 -25.71 7.09 8.40
CA ILE A 30 -26.19 5.91 9.10
C ILE A 30 -27.72 5.92 9.19
N ALA A 31 -28.32 7.07 9.48
CA ALA A 31 -29.77 7.22 9.52
C ALA A 31 -30.44 6.95 8.16
N GLU A 32 -29.85 7.45 7.08
CA GLU A 32 -30.32 7.21 5.70
C GLU A 32 -30.18 5.74 5.27
N THR A 33 -29.10 5.08 5.69
CA THR A 33 -28.78 3.70 5.22
C THR A 33 -29.47 2.62 6.06
N ARG A 34 -29.97 2.95 7.26
CA ARG A 34 -30.65 1.97 8.12
C ARG A 34 -32.07 1.72 7.63
N THR A 35 -32.34 0.45 7.32
CA THR A 35 -33.73 0.01 7.06
C THR A 35 -34.58 0.20 8.31
N PRO A 36 -35.75 0.89 8.22
CA PRO A 36 -36.61 1.07 9.38
C PRO A 36 -37.10 -0.27 9.92
N VAL A 37 -37.37 -0.33 11.24
CA VAL A 37 -37.94 -1.52 11.89
C VAL A 37 -39.46 -1.36 11.87
N ASN A 38 -40.12 -2.14 11.03
CA ASN A 38 -41.57 -2.15 10.95
C ASN A 38 -42.11 -3.43 11.63
N GLY A 39 -42.44 -3.36 12.90
CA GLY A 39 -43.03 -4.47 13.68
C GLY A 39 -42.03 -5.22 14.57
N ALA A 40 -42.45 -6.39 15.04
CA ALA A 40 -41.65 -7.24 15.93
C ALA A 40 -40.46 -7.87 15.17
N LEU A 41 -39.27 -7.72 15.74
CA LEU A 41 -38.04 -8.34 15.15
C LEU A 41 -37.95 -9.82 15.54
N THR A 42 -37.73 -10.67 14.54
CA THR A 42 -37.34 -12.05 14.81
C THR A 42 -35.87 -12.11 15.26
N LEU A 43 -35.45 -13.21 15.89
CA LEU A 43 -34.05 -13.38 16.30
C LEU A 43 -33.09 -13.34 15.09
N SER A 44 -33.50 -13.96 13.99
CA SER A 44 -32.71 -13.95 12.75
C SER A 44 -32.54 -12.56 12.18
N ASP A 45 -33.59 -11.74 12.18
CA ASP A 45 -33.53 -10.36 11.72
C ASP A 45 -32.64 -9.49 12.62
N ALA A 46 -32.76 -9.67 13.94
CA ALA A 46 -31.91 -8.98 14.90
C ALA A 46 -30.43 -9.32 14.71
N ILE A 47 -30.08 -10.60 14.51
CA ILE A 47 -28.69 -11.03 14.23
C ILE A 47 -28.22 -10.46 12.89
N ALA A 48 -29.01 -10.56 11.83
CA ALA A 48 -28.63 -10.03 10.52
C ALA A 48 -28.34 -8.52 10.57
N ARG A 49 -29.19 -7.75 11.26
CA ARG A 49 -29.01 -6.32 11.47
C ARG A 49 -27.79 -6.01 12.33
N ALA A 50 -27.57 -6.77 13.41
CA ALA A 50 -26.40 -6.60 14.27
C ALA A 50 -25.09 -6.77 13.46
N VAL A 51 -24.99 -7.80 12.64
CA VAL A 51 -23.81 -8.05 11.80
C VAL A 51 -23.67 -6.97 10.72
N GLN A 52 -24.78 -6.56 10.09
CA GLN A 52 -24.75 -5.58 9.00
C GLN A 52 -24.31 -4.18 9.46
N TYR A 53 -24.74 -3.75 10.65
CA TYR A 53 -24.51 -2.38 11.12
C TYR A 53 -23.44 -2.25 12.19
N ASN A 54 -22.81 -3.36 12.61
CA ASN A 54 -21.77 -3.32 13.62
C ASN A 54 -20.48 -2.72 13.05
N LEU A 55 -19.92 -1.75 13.77
CA LEU A 55 -18.70 -1.06 13.36
C LEU A 55 -17.46 -1.91 13.56
N ASP A 56 -17.40 -2.74 14.60
CA ASP A 56 -16.26 -3.63 14.83
C ASP A 56 -16.13 -4.67 13.72
N HIS A 57 -17.27 -5.22 13.25
CA HIS A 57 -17.27 -6.10 12.08
C HIS A 57 -16.71 -5.40 10.82
N ARG A 58 -17.02 -4.11 10.63
CA ARG A 58 -16.49 -3.32 9.51
C ARG A 58 -15.00 -3.05 9.66
N VAL A 59 -14.52 -2.80 10.88
CA VAL A 59 -13.08 -2.65 11.15
C VAL A 59 -12.34 -3.95 10.77
N GLU A 60 -12.83 -5.11 11.19
CA GLU A 60 -12.22 -6.41 10.85
C GLU A 60 -12.25 -6.71 9.34
N MET A 61 -13.27 -6.21 8.62
CA MET A 61 -13.29 -6.29 7.15
C MET A 61 -12.15 -5.49 6.52
N TYR A 62 -11.92 -4.25 6.98
CA TYR A 62 -10.83 -3.41 6.48
C TYR A 62 -9.47 -3.95 6.89
N GLU A 63 -9.34 -4.49 8.11
CA GLU A 63 -8.11 -5.15 8.56
C GLU A 63 -7.78 -6.37 7.67
N THR A 64 -8.78 -7.18 7.32
CA THR A 64 -8.60 -8.30 6.39
C THR A 64 -8.14 -7.80 5.01
N ALA A 65 -8.73 -6.73 4.50
CA ALA A 65 -8.33 -6.12 3.22
C ALA A 65 -6.90 -5.58 3.27
N LEU A 66 -6.51 -4.95 4.38
CA LEU A 66 -5.15 -4.48 4.62
C LEU A 66 -4.15 -5.64 4.58
N ARG A 67 -4.43 -6.78 5.26
CA ARG A 67 -3.55 -7.96 5.22
C ARG A 67 -3.45 -8.57 3.83
N HIS A 68 -4.50 -8.52 3.02
CA HIS A 68 -4.41 -8.91 1.61
C HIS A 68 -3.49 -7.99 0.80
N ALA A 69 -3.53 -6.68 1.04
CA ALA A 69 -2.61 -5.74 0.41
C ALA A 69 -1.14 -5.98 0.83
N ASP A 70 -0.90 -6.22 2.13
CA ASP A 70 0.43 -6.57 2.66
C ASP A 70 0.98 -7.86 2.03
N LEU A 71 0.12 -8.87 1.82
CA LEU A 71 0.48 -10.09 1.10
C LEU A 71 0.86 -9.78 -0.35
N GLY A 72 0.14 -8.89 -1.02
CA GLY A 72 0.46 -8.43 -2.38
C GLY A 72 1.86 -7.82 -2.45
N VAL A 73 2.20 -6.93 -1.52
CA VAL A 73 3.55 -6.34 -1.41
C VAL A 73 4.62 -7.41 -1.17
N SER A 74 4.36 -8.33 -0.22
CA SER A 74 5.31 -9.41 0.10
C SER A 74 5.52 -10.36 -1.09
N THR A 75 4.49 -10.59 -1.89
CA THR A 75 4.57 -11.42 -3.10
C THR A 75 5.30 -10.69 -4.22
N ALA A 76 5.10 -9.38 -4.37
CA ALA A 76 5.83 -8.56 -5.33
C ALA A 76 7.34 -8.54 -5.05
N ALA A 77 7.76 -8.66 -3.79
CA ALA A 77 9.16 -8.78 -3.40
C ALA A 77 9.85 -10.07 -3.87
N LEU A 78 9.10 -11.07 -4.36
CA LEU A 78 9.64 -12.28 -4.99
C LEU A 78 10.04 -12.05 -6.44
N LEU A 79 9.55 -10.99 -7.06
CA LEU A 79 9.78 -10.69 -8.47
C LEU A 79 11.10 -9.93 -8.65
N PRO A 80 11.73 -10.05 -9.84
CA PRO A 80 12.86 -9.21 -10.17
C PRO A 80 12.45 -7.73 -10.23
N ALA A 81 13.34 -6.85 -9.78
CA ALA A 81 13.18 -5.42 -9.90
C ALA A 81 13.57 -4.96 -11.30
N LEU A 82 12.66 -4.25 -11.95
CA LEU A 82 12.89 -3.63 -13.25
C LEU A 82 13.12 -2.13 -13.03
N ALA A 83 14.27 -1.64 -13.49
CA ALA A 83 14.59 -0.22 -13.47
C ALA A 83 14.81 0.29 -14.89
N ALA A 84 14.19 1.41 -15.22
CA ALA A 84 14.39 2.12 -16.47
C ALA A 84 14.96 3.50 -16.16
N SER A 85 16.01 3.89 -16.87
CA SER A 85 16.57 5.23 -16.79
C SER A 85 16.71 5.83 -18.18
N ALA A 86 16.45 7.12 -18.31
CA ALA A 86 16.66 7.88 -19.52
C ALA A 86 17.34 9.19 -19.18
N GLY A 87 18.39 9.52 -19.95
CA GLY A 87 19.17 10.73 -19.75
C GLY A 87 19.37 11.49 -21.05
N ARG A 88 19.43 12.81 -20.95
CA ARG A 88 19.89 13.70 -22.02
C ARG A 88 20.96 14.62 -21.44
N SER A 89 22.13 14.60 -22.06
CA SER A 89 23.20 15.53 -21.79
C SER A 89 23.46 16.37 -23.04
N GLU A 90 23.54 17.66 -22.87
CA GLU A 90 23.84 18.62 -23.93
C GLU A 90 24.89 19.59 -23.43
N ARG A 91 25.90 19.85 -24.23
CA ARG A 91 27.00 20.76 -23.94
C ARG A 91 27.03 21.85 -24.99
N ASN A 92 27.43 23.03 -24.57
CA ASN A 92 27.61 24.18 -25.47
C ASN A 92 29.05 24.29 -25.96
N ASN A 93 29.96 23.40 -25.54
CA ASN A 93 31.35 23.35 -25.92
C ASN A 93 31.87 21.92 -26.11
N PRO A 94 32.65 21.64 -27.15
CA PRO A 94 33.30 20.35 -27.34
C PRO A 94 34.35 20.14 -26.27
N LEU A 95 34.38 18.94 -25.64
CA LEU A 95 35.49 18.49 -24.84
C LEU A 95 36.58 17.97 -25.79
N ALA A 96 37.63 18.76 -25.97
CA ALA A 96 38.76 18.41 -26.81
C ALA A 96 40.00 18.11 -25.98
N SER A 97 40.76 17.11 -26.39
CA SER A 97 42.05 16.76 -25.83
C SER A 97 43.09 16.50 -26.94
N SER A 98 44.36 16.80 -26.63
CA SER A 98 45.47 16.35 -27.45
C SER A 98 45.98 15.02 -26.93
N SER A 99 46.47 14.16 -27.81
CA SER A 99 46.98 12.84 -27.47
C SER A 99 48.50 12.77 -27.62
N TYR A 100 49.15 12.03 -26.73
CA TYR A 100 50.57 11.69 -26.85
C TYR A 100 50.71 10.24 -27.36
N ASN A 101 51.43 10.08 -28.47
CA ASN A 101 51.67 8.75 -29.04
C ASN A 101 52.86 8.11 -28.32
N LEU A 102 52.61 7.08 -27.53
CA LEU A 102 53.63 6.38 -26.74
C LEU A 102 54.61 5.55 -27.59
N VAL A 103 54.25 5.19 -28.83
CA VAL A 103 55.09 4.38 -29.71
C VAL A 103 56.07 5.24 -30.44
N THR A 104 55.63 6.38 -30.97
CA THR A 104 56.49 7.31 -31.74
C THR A 104 57.11 8.39 -30.88
N ASN A 105 56.74 8.44 -29.59
CA ASN A 105 57.17 9.43 -28.61
C ASN A 105 56.91 10.89 -29.07
N THR A 106 55.82 11.10 -29.80
CA THR A 106 55.44 12.39 -30.37
C THR A 106 54.08 12.85 -29.82
N GLN A 107 53.97 14.16 -29.59
CA GLN A 107 52.72 14.77 -29.22
C GLN A 107 51.94 15.18 -30.46
N ASN A 108 50.68 14.77 -30.51
CA ASN A 108 49.75 15.22 -31.52
C ASN A 108 49.06 16.50 -31.01
N PHE A 109 49.36 17.62 -31.64
CA PHE A 109 48.75 18.94 -31.28
C PHE A 109 47.36 19.15 -31.89
N GLY A 110 46.90 18.19 -32.73
CA GLY A 110 45.54 18.20 -33.24
C GLY A 110 44.54 17.90 -32.11
N TYR A 111 43.55 18.75 -31.93
CA TYR A 111 42.49 18.49 -30.98
C TYR A 111 41.56 17.39 -31.50
N SER A 112 41.29 16.41 -30.66
CA SER A 112 40.34 15.34 -30.93
C SER A 112 39.29 15.27 -29.80
N THR A 113 38.07 14.93 -30.17
CA THR A 113 37.01 14.69 -29.19
C THR A 113 36.47 13.28 -29.35
N SER A 114 36.30 12.58 -28.22
CA SER A 114 35.69 11.24 -28.19
C SER A 114 34.30 11.29 -27.56
N GLN A 115 33.78 12.47 -27.28
CA GLN A 115 32.50 12.65 -26.64
C GLN A 115 31.62 13.58 -27.47
N ASP A 116 30.41 13.13 -27.78
CA ASP A 116 29.41 13.91 -28.48
C ASP A 116 28.91 15.08 -27.62
N GLU A 117 28.63 16.22 -28.26
CA GLU A 117 28.03 17.37 -27.59
C GLU A 117 26.60 17.08 -27.07
N ARG A 118 25.91 16.18 -27.75
CA ARG A 118 24.55 15.77 -27.44
C ARG A 118 24.52 14.24 -27.26
N LEU A 119 24.34 13.83 -26.01
CA LEU A 119 24.23 12.43 -25.65
C LEU A 119 22.82 12.13 -25.13
N ARG A 120 22.20 11.12 -25.70
CA ARG A 120 20.96 10.54 -25.20
C ARG A 120 21.24 9.11 -24.78
N THR A 121 20.91 8.81 -23.53
CA THR A 121 21.05 7.48 -22.97
C THR A 121 19.69 6.94 -22.57
N ALA A 122 19.45 5.67 -22.81
CA ALA A 122 18.30 4.93 -22.31
C ALA A 122 18.80 3.55 -21.86
N ASP A 123 18.56 3.25 -20.59
CA ASP A 123 18.95 1.98 -19.98
C ASP A 123 17.72 1.29 -19.40
N LEU A 124 17.68 -0.02 -19.59
CA LEU A 124 16.73 -0.91 -18.97
C LEU A 124 17.50 -2.00 -18.24
N SER A 125 17.35 -2.07 -16.93
CA SER A 125 18.05 -3.06 -16.11
C SER A 125 17.08 -3.92 -15.34
N ILE A 126 17.37 -5.22 -15.25
CA ILE A 126 16.66 -6.18 -14.42
C ILE A 126 17.64 -6.66 -13.35
N SER A 127 17.26 -6.55 -12.09
CA SER A 127 18.02 -7.09 -10.98
C SER A 127 17.16 -8.08 -10.18
N TRP A 128 17.70 -9.23 -9.88
CA TRP A 128 17.04 -10.25 -9.09
C TRP A 128 17.98 -10.85 -8.06
N ASN A 129 17.64 -10.74 -6.80
CA ASN A 129 18.44 -11.32 -5.72
C ASN A 129 17.96 -12.76 -5.43
N ILE A 130 18.56 -13.72 -6.11
CA ILE A 130 18.21 -15.14 -5.98
C ILE A 130 18.60 -15.68 -4.60
N LEU A 131 19.65 -15.13 -3.96
CA LEU A 131 20.09 -15.59 -2.63
C LEU A 131 19.05 -15.28 -1.54
N ASP A 132 18.37 -14.14 -1.64
CA ASP A 132 17.34 -13.75 -0.70
C ASP A 132 15.94 -14.30 -1.03
N PHE A 133 15.81 -15.01 -2.16
CA PHE A 133 14.53 -15.57 -2.59
C PHE A 133 13.89 -16.45 -1.51
N GLY A 134 14.70 -17.31 -0.87
CA GLY A 134 14.20 -18.20 0.20
C GLY A 134 13.62 -17.43 1.39
N LEU A 135 14.29 -16.35 1.82
CA LEU A 135 13.82 -15.51 2.92
C LEU A 135 12.55 -14.74 2.51
N SER A 136 12.53 -14.19 1.31
CA SER A 136 11.36 -13.48 0.75
C SER A 136 10.16 -14.41 0.62
N TYR A 137 10.37 -15.67 0.22
CA TYR A 137 9.31 -16.68 0.16
C TYR A 137 8.72 -16.97 1.55
N VAL A 138 9.58 -17.16 2.56
CA VAL A 138 9.11 -17.37 3.95
C VAL A 138 8.32 -16.17 4.45
N ARG A 139 8.78 -14.95 4.17
CA ARG A 139 8.06 -13.71 4.53
C ARG A 139 6.69 -13.61 3.84
N ALA A 140 6.61 -13.94 2.56
CA ALA A 140 5.34 -13.96 1.82
C ALA A 140 4.38 -14.99 2.43
N ARG A 141 4.87 -16.18 2.81
CA ARG A 141 4.08 -17.21 3.49
C ARG A 141 3.58 -16.73 4.86
N GLN A 142 4.43 -16.09 5.65
CA GLN A 142 4.01 -15.47 6.92
C GLN A 142 2.94 -14.38 6.70
N SER A 143 3.03 -13.61 5.62
CA SER A 143 2.00 -12.62 5.27
C SER A 143 0.68 -13.29 4.88
N ALA A 144 0.71 -14.44 4.20
CA ALA A 144 -0.47 -15.24 3.93
C ALA A 144 -1.12 -15.78 5.21
N ASP A 145 -0.33 -16.25 6.17
CA ASP A 145 -0.85 -16.71 7.48
C ASP A 145 -1.52 -15.54 8.24
N LYS A 146 -0.99 -14.32 8.15
CA LYS A 146 -1.61 -13.13 8.75
C LYS A 146 -2.99 -12.81 8.14
N VAL A 147 -3.20 -13.08 6.86
CA VAL A 147 -4.52 -12.96 6.21
C VAL A 147 -5.51 -13.93 6.85
N LEU A 148 -5.11 -15.19 7.06
CA LEU A 148 -5.95 -16.19 7.71
C LEU A 148 -6.31 -15.78 9.14
N ILE A 149 -5.33 -15.27 9.90
CA ILE A 149 -5.56 -14.76 11.27
C ILE A 149 -6.61 -13.62 11.24
N ALA A 150 -6.51 -12.67 10.32
CA ALA A 150 -7.47 -11.58 10.20
C ALA A 150 -8.87 -12.09 9.84
N GLN A 151 -8.99 -13.10 8.97
CA GLN A 151 -10.26 -13.72 8.64
C GLN A 151 -10.89 -14.42 9.87
N GLU A 152 -10.09 -15.11 10.68
CA GLU A 152 -10.59 -15.75 11.91
C GLU A 152 -10.97 -14.72 12.98
N ASN A 153 -10.26 -13.60 13.09
CA ASN A 153 -10.65 -12.49 13.95
C ASN A 153 -12.01 -11.93 13.55
N ARG A 154 -12.24 -11.72 12.26
CA ARG A 154 -13.55 -11.30 11.73
C ARG A 154 -14.65 -12.31 12.09
N ARG A 155 -14.41 -13.62 11.93
CA ARG A 155 -15.35 -14.66 12.35
C ARG A 155 -15.64 -14.60 13.85
N ARG A 156 -14.62 -14.40 14.66
CA ARG A 156 -14.76 -14.26 16.12
C ARG A 156 -15.67 -13.10 16.50
N VAL A 157 -15.53 -11.93 15.84
CA VAL A 157 -16.42 -10.78 16.06
C VAL A 157 -17.87 -11.14 15.71
N VAL A 158 -18.12 -11.80 14.59
CA VAL A 158 -19.47 -12.25 14.20
C VAL A 158 -20.05 -13.22 15.25
N HIS A 159 -19.27 -14.19 15.72
CA HIS A 159 -19.72 -15.12 16.76
C HIS A 159 -20.05 -14.40 18.07
N LYS A 160 -19.23 -13.43 18.47
CA LYS A 160 -19.48 -12.60 19.66
C LYS A 160 -20.81 -11.85 19.53
N LEU A 161 -21.04 -11.19 18.39
CA LEU A 161 -22.30 -10.46 18.12
C LEU A 161 -23.53 -11.37 18.18
N VAL A 162 -23.44 -12.56 17.57
CA VAL A 162 -24.53 -13.54 17.61
C VAL A 162 -24.83 -13.96 19.06
N SER A 163 -23.78 -14.20 19.86
CA SER A 163 -23.94 -14.54 21.27
C SER A 163 -24.57 -13.43 22.08
N GLU A 164 -24.13 -12.19 21.91
CA GLU A 164 -24.67 -11.01 22.59
C GLU A 164 -26.16 -10.80 22.26
N VAL A 165 -26.55 -10.89 20.98
CA VAL A 165 -27.97 -10.77 20.57
C VAL A 165 -28.83 -11.87 21.19
N ARG A 166 -28.32 -13.10 21.29
CA ARG A 166 -29.03 -14.22 21.94
C ARG A 166 -29.21 -13.98 23.43
N THR A 167 -28.16 -13.51 24.11
CA THR A 167 -28.20 -13.22 25.56
C THR A 167 -29.24 -12.13 25.86
N LEU A 168 -29.17 -11.01 25.14
CA LEU A 168 -30.13 -9.91 25.28
C LEU A 168 -31.57 -10.38 25.07
N ARG A 169 -31.81 -11.24 24.09
CA ARG A 169 -33.17 -11.80 23.91
C ARG A 169 -33.59 -12.68 25.06
N SER A 170 -32.70 -13.49 25.62
CA SER A 170 -33.06 -14.34 26.80
C SER A 170 -33.37 -13.50 28.03
N GLU A 171 -32.65 -12.40 28.22
CA GLU A 171 -32.89 -11.45 29.31
C GLU A 171 -34.23 -10.70 29.16
N MET A 172 -34.62 -10.34 27.93
CA MET A 172 -35.91 -9.67 27.67
C MET A 172 -37.12 -10.61 27.79
N ASN A 173 -36.95 -11.93 27.72
CA ASN A 173 -37.99 -12.93 27.88
C ASN A 173 -38.15 -13.43 29.33
N VAL A 174 -37.49 -12.82 30.32
CA VAL A 174 -37.72 -13.08 31.72
C VAL A 174 -39.07 -12.41 32.11
N PRO A 175 -40.06 -13.13 32.61
CA PRO A 175 -41.37 -12.62 32.95
C PRO A 175 -41.36 -11.59 34.07
#